data_15e3d845b326daab04c7ec6e74a26e87
#
_entry.id   15e3d845b326daab04c7ec6e74a26e87
#
_cell.length_a   1.000
_cell.length_b   1.000
_cell.length_c   1.000
_cell.angle_alpha   90.00
_cell.angle_beta   90.00
_cell.angle_gamma   90.00
#
_symmetry.space_group_name_H-M   'P 1'
#
loop_
_entity.id
_entity.type
_entity.pdbx_description
1 polymer ?
#
loop_
_entity_poly.entity_id
_entity_poly.type
_entity_poly.pdbx_seq_one_letter_code
_entity_poly.pdbx_strand_id
1 'polypeptide(L)'
;MLFRSLISFINHGIKEIDKTDNKLDEIIPENVSEEIETNADVEKSLLKILRLWGGLTETVPLGDRWQHGIMLLQPADKSLKPKEIPIEDFFHKVVMLRDRLRVLEQNINSHKKLTDEDKTNLQQYITRCYGSLTTFNVLFKNKEHWFVGDKKE
;
A
#
# COMPACT_ATOMS: atom_id res chain seq x y z
N MET A 1 8.86 19.14 -36.07
CA MET A 1 8.62 20.51 -35.53
C MET A 1 7.95 20.53 -34.14
N LEU A 2 7.23 19.52 -33.72
CA LEU A 2 6.49 19.47 -32.45
C LEU A 2 7.38 19.32 -31.19
N PHE A 3 8.54 18.63 -31.27
CA PHE A 3 9.41 18.40 -30.12
C PHE A 3 10.14 19.66 -29.59
N ARG A 4 10.49 20.59 -30.44
CA ARG A 4 11.13 21.86 -30.01
C ARG A 4 10.18 22.80 -29.27
N SER A 5 8.90 22.76 -29.59
CA SER A 5 7.87 23.56 -28.92
C SER A 5 7.60 23.05 -27.49
N LEU A 6 7.63 21.72 -27.28
CA LEU A 6 7.39 21.10 -25.97
C LEU A 6 8.53 21.40 -24.98
N ILE A 7 9.78 21.34 -25.44
CA ILE A 7 10.97 21.65 -24.62
C ILE A 7 10.99 23.14 -24.23
N SER A 8 10.55 24.04 -25.16
CA SER A 8 10.44 25.47 -24.85
C SER A 8 9.37 25.76 -23.80
N PHE A 9 8.25 25.01 -23.80
CA PHE A 9 7.18 25.16 -22.81
C PHE A 9 7.62 24.66 -21.42
N ILE A 10 8.33 23.53 -21.36
CA ILE A 10 8.87 22.97 -20.10
C ILE A 10 9.92 23.90 -19.49
N ASN A 11 10.84 24.44 -20.32
CA ASN A 11 11.86 25.39 -19.86
C ASN A 11 11.27 26.75 -19.43
N HIS A 12 10.12 27.16 -19.97
CA HIS A 12 9.43 28.36 -19.52
C HIS A 12 8.73 28.14 -18.18
N GLY A 13 8.10 26.98 -17.98
CA GLY A 13 7.50 26.58 -16.71
C GLY A 13 8.53 26.46 -15.57
N ILE A 14 9.72 25.90 -15.84
CA ILE A 14 10.80 25.78 -14.85
C ILE A 14 11.34 27.16 -14.43
N LYS A 15 11.44 28.11 -15.37
CA LYS A 15 11.88 29.49 -15.06
C LYS A 15 10.85 30.30 -14.27
N GLU A 16 9.56 29.98 -14.36
CA GLU A 16 8.54 30.62 -13.52
C GLU A 16 8.51 30.05 -12.11
N ILE A 17 8.81 28.75 -11.94
CA ILE A 17 8.93 28.11 -10.63
C ILE A 17 10.13 28.70 -9.85
N ASP A 18 11.28 28.87 -10.50
CA ASP A 18 12.49 29.50 -9.90
C ASP A 18 12.26 30.94 -9.44
N LYS A 19 11.33 31.67 -10.07
CA LYS A 19 10.99 33.04 -9.65
C LYS A 19 10.04 33.11 -8.47
N THR A 20 9.24 32.04 -8.25
CA THR A 20 8.34 31.92 -7.10
C THR A 20 9.05 31.45 -5.85
N ASP A 21 10.10 30.63 -5.96
CA ASP A 21 10.92 30.19 -4.81
C ASP A 21 11.64 31.36 -4.11
N ASN A 22 12.19 32.31 -4.87
CA ASN A 22 12.82 33.52 -4.31
C ASN A 22 11.85 34.47 -3.60
N LYS A 23 10.53 34.29 -3.74
CA LYS A 23 9.51 35.10 -3.05
C LYS A 23 8.95 34.43 -1.82
N LEU A 24 9.12 33.11 -1.70
CA LEU A 24 8.71 32.31 -0.53
C LEU A 24 9.70 32.45 0.62
N ASP A 25 11.00 32.64 0.35
CA ASP A 25 12.02 32.84 1.36
C ASP A 25 11.90 34.18 2.13
N GLU A 26 11.21 35.18 1.55
CA GLU A 26 10.94 36.47 2.19
C GLU A 26 9.70 36.47 3.11
N ILE A 27 8.88 35.41 3.10
CA ILE A 27 7.58 35.35 3.82
C ILE A 27 7.65 34.42 5.03
N ILE A 28 8.71 33.62 5.17
CA ILE A 28 8.88 32.71 6.30
C ILE A 28 9.58 33.43 7.43
N PRO A 29 8.92 33.75 8.57
CA PRO A 29 9.58 34.36 9.71
C PRO A 29 10.63 33.39 10.29
N GLU A 30 11.79 33.95 10.67
CA GLU A 30 12.98 33.21 11.16
C GLU A 30 12.74 32.27 12.36
N ASN A 31 11.59 32.37 13.03
CA ASN A 31 11.26 31.50 14.16
C ASN A 31 10.46 30.24 13.78
N VAL A 32 10.21 29.96 12.50
CA VAL A 32 9.61 28.69 12.04
C VAL A 32 10.67 27.57 11.91
N SER A 33 11.94 27.90 12.00
CA SER A 33 13.04 26.91 11.91
C SER A 33 13.21 26.02 13.14
N GLU A 34 12.54 26.32 14.26
CA GLU A 34 12.61 25.49 15.49
C GLU A 34 11.47 24.46 15.65
N GLU A 35 10.44 24.49 14.80
CA GLU A 35 9.34 23.51 14.84
C GLU A 35 9.36 22.45 13.73
N ILE A 36 10.47 22.32 12.98
CA ILE A 36 10.67 21.20 12.07
C ILE A 36 11.37 20.02 12.81
N GLU A 37 11.14 19.91 14.09
CA GLU A 37 11.36 18.62 14.76
C GLU A 37 10.11 17.77 14.59
N THR A 38 10.30 16.69 13.82
CA THR A 38 9.44 15.55 13.70
C THR A 38 8.28 15.62 12.74
N ASN A 39 8.57 15.80 11.49
CA ASN A 39 7.57 15.49 10.49
C ASN A 39 7.47 14.00 10.14
N ALA A 40 8.07 13.10 10.89
CA ALA A 40 7.91 11.66 10.68
C ALA A 40 6.44 11.23 10.80
N ASP A 41 5.68 11.84 11.69
CA ASP A 41 4.25 11.51 11.87
C ASP A 41 3.36 12.21 10.83
N VAL A 42 3.72 13.44 10.44
CA VAL A 42 3.05 14.16 9.34
C VAL A 42 3.38 13.50 8.01
N GLU A 43 4.64 13.12 7.78
CA GLU A 43 5.06 12.37 6.60
C GLU A 43 4.35 11.01 6.52
N LYS A 44 4.29 10.24 7.60
CA LYS A 44 3.53 9.00 7.69
C LYS A 44 2.04 9.22 7.42
N SER A 45 1.46 10.28 7.97
CA SER A 45 0.05 10.61 7.76
C SER A 45 -0.22 11.03 6.32
N LEU A 46 0.67 11.83 5.72
CA LEU A 46 0.60 12.24 4.31
C LEU A 46 0.77 11.04 3.38
N LEU A 47 1.75 10.17 3.64
CA LEU A 47 1.94 8.93 2.90
C LEU A 47 0.71 8.03 3.02
N LYS A 48 0.08 7.96 4.19
CA LYS A 48 -1.16 7.21 4.41
C LYS A 48 -2.32 7.79 3.59
N ILE A 49 -2.46 9.11 3.55
CA ILE A 49 -3.47 9.80 2.74
C ILE A 49 -3.21 9.59 1.24
N LEU A 50 -1.97 9.77 0.79
CA LEU A 50 -1.59 9.54 -0.61
C LEU A 50 -1.82 8.09 -1.04
N ARG A 51 -1.56 7.12 -0.17
CA ARG A 51 -1.86 5.70 -0.42
C ARG A 51 -3.36 5.44 -0.52
N LEU A 52 -4.16 6.05 0.36
CA LEU A 52 -5.62 5.93 0.35
C LEU A 52 -6.26 6.55 -0.91
N TRP A 53 -5.76 7.68 -1.38
CA TRP A 53 -6.34 8.44 -2.48
C TRP A 53 -5.69 8.13 -3.83
N GLY A 54 -4.40 7.83 -3.83
CA GLY A 54 -3.61 7.57 -5.03
C GLY A 54 -3.60 6.10 -5.48
N GLY A 55 -4.24 5.19 -4.74
CA GLY A 55 -4.16 3.74 -5.01
C GLY A 55 -2.73 3.19 -4.93
N LEU A 56 -1.81 3.94 -4.31
CA LEU A 56 -0.44 3.50 -4.08
C LEU A 56 -0.46 2.39 -3.03
N THR A 57 -0.32 1.16 -3.47
CA THR A 57 -0.13 0.00 -2.60
C THR A 57 1.24 0.11 -1.92
N GLU A 58 1.26 -0.09 -0.60
CA GLU A 58 2.51 -0.24 0.13
C GLU A 58 3.33 -1.35 -0.51
N THR A 59 4.59 -1.07 -0.82
CA THR A 59 5.48 -2.11 -1.34
C THR A 59 5.78 -3.09 -0.21
N VAL A 60 5.04 -4.18 -0.18
CA VAL A 60 5.24 -5.26 0.80
C VAL A 60 6.32 -6.18 0.27
N PRO A 61 7.45 -6.34 0.97
CA PRO A 61 8.53 -7.18 0.48
C PRO A 61 8.21 -8.66 0.63
N LEU A 62 8.47 -9.41 -0.46
CA LEU A 62 8.51 -10.87 -0.45
C LEU A 62 9.72 -11.35 0.37
N GLY A 63 9.58 -12.44 1.11
CA GLY A 63 10.69 -13.06 1.83
C GLY A 63 11.81 -13.50 0.89
N ASP A 64 13.06 -13.19 1.23
CA ASP A 64 14.23 -13.38 0.35
C ASP A 64 14.36 -14.82 -0.16
N ARG A 65 13.99 -15.81 0.65
CA ARG A 65 14.01 -17.24 0.28
C ARG A 65 13.00 -17.65 -0.81
N TRP A 66 12.04 -16.78 -1.12
CA TRP A 66 10.99 -17.03 -2.09
C TRP A 66 11.19 -16.27 -3.41
N GLN A 67 12.15 -15.35 -3.45
CA GLN A 67 12.45 -14.60 -4.66
C GLN A 67 12.85 -15.54 -5.79
N HIS A 68 12.32 -15.27 -6.98
CA HIS A 68 12.51 -16.09 -8.18
C HIS A 68 12.04 -17.54 -8.05
N GLY A 69 11.19 -17.80 -7.04
CA GLY A 69 10.59 -19.11 -6.83
C GLY A 69 9.40 -19.39 -7.74
N ILE A 70 9.05 -20.67 -7.86
CA ILE A 70 7.90 -21.13 -8.66
C ILE A 70 6.98 -21.96 -7.77
N MET A 71 5.69 -21.65 -7.80
CA MET A 71 4.65 -22.50 -7.23
C MET A 71 4.14 -23.46 -8.30
N LEU A 72 4.22 -24.75 -8.01
CA LEU A 72 3.80 -25.81 -8.91
C LEU A 72 2.44 -26.36 -8.48
N LEU A 73 1.43 -26.24 -9.36
CA LEU A 73 0.13 -26.88 -9.20
C LEU A 73 0.16 -28.19 -9.99
N GLN A 74 0.34 -29.30 -9.28
CA GLN A 74 0.42 -30.64 -9.85
C GLN A 74 -0.97 -31.28 -9.86
N PRO A 75 -1.55 -31.61 -11.04
CA PRO A 75 -2.77 -32.40 -11.11
C PRO A 75 -2.56 -33.81 -10.56
N ALA A 76 -3.63 -34.41 -10.03
CA ALA A 76 -3.61 -35.82 -9.59
C ALA A 76 -3.39 -36.75 -10.78
N ASP A 77 -3.96 -36.44 -11.94
CA ASP A 77 -3.72 -37.13 -13.19
C ASP A 77 -2.36 -36.71 -13.78
N LYS A 78 -1.41 -37.62 -13.78
CA LYS A 78 -0.04 -37.40 -14.29
C LYS A 78 0.06 -37.20 -15.80
N SER A 79 -1.00 -37.49 -16.56
CA SER A 79 -1.08 -37.19 -17.99
C SER A 79 -1.25 -35.72 -18.30
N LEU A 80 -1.75 -34.94 -17.31
CA LEU A 80 -1.95 -33.51 -17.43
C LEU A 80 -0.67 -32.75 -17.04
N LYS A 81 -0.40 -31.64 -17.75
CA LYS A 81 0.74 -30.79 -17.46
C LYS A 81 0.52 -30.02 -16.16
N PRO A 82 1.53 -29.94 -15.29
CA PRO A 82 1.48 -29.06 -14.15
C PRO A 82 1.42 -27.60 -14.58
N LYS A 83 0.82 -26.75 -13.73
CA LYS A 83 0.81 -25.30 -13.92
C LYS A 83 1.85 -24.65 -13.02
N GLU A 84 2.73 -23.91 -13.63
CA GLU A 84 3.73 -23.10 -12.93
C GLU A 84 3.20 -21.68 -12.76
N ILE A 85 3.38 -21.12 -11.57
CA ILE A 85 3.03 -19.75 -11.23
C ILE A 85 4.24 -19.14 -10.53
N PRO A 86 4.83 -18.04 -11.05
CA PRO A 86 5.87 -17.31 -10.34
C PRO A 86 5.39 -16.91 -8.93
N ILE A 87 6.23 -17.10 -7.93
CA ILE A 87 5.86 -16.77 -6.54
C ILE A 87 5.57 -15.30 -6.39
N GLU A 88 6.26 -14.43 -7.11
CA GLU A 88 6.03 -12.98 -7.13
C GLU A 88 4.61 -12.64 -7.59
N ASP A 89 4.13 -13.28 -8.66
CA ASP A 89 2.77 -13.06 -9.18
C ASP A 89 1.72 -13.52 -8.19
N PHE A 90 1.93 -14.69 -7.57
CA PHE A 90 1.05 -15.20 -6.53
C PHE A 90 1.05 -14.28 -5.31
N PHE A 91 2.23 -13.89 -4.83
CA PHE A 91 2.38 -12.99 -3.69
C PHE A 91 1.73 -11.64 -3.93
N HIS A 92 1.88 -11.07 -5.14
CA HIS A 92 1.20 -9.84 -5.51
C HIS A 92 -0.32 -9.95 -5.33
N LYS A 93 -0.94 -11.07 -5.70
CA LYS A 93 -2.38 -11.30 -5.48
C LYS A 93 -2.73 -11.38 -4.00
N VAL A 94 -1.88 -12.00 -3.19
CA VAL A 94 -2.04 -12.07 -1.72
C VAL A 94 -1.99 -10.68 -1.10
N VAL A 95 -1.03 -9.84 -1.49
CA VAL A 95 -0.89 -8.45 -1.02
C VAL A 95 -2.10 -7.62 -1.45
N MET A 96 -2.53 -7.71 -2.71
CA MET A 96 -3.73 -7.00 -3.18
C MET A 96 -4.99 -7.38 -2.40
N LEU A 97 -5.16 -8.66 -2.06
CA LEU A 97 -6.30 -9.10 -1.25
C LEU A 97 -6.23 -8.51 0.15
N ARG A 98 -5.05 -8.52 0.79
CA ARG A 98 -4.82 -7.89 2.10
C ARG A 98 -5.21 -6.42 2.09
N ASP A 99 -4.74 -5.68 1.09
CA ASP A 99 -4.99 -4.24 1.01
C ASP A 99 -6.47 -3.93 0.78
N ARG A 100 -7.16 -4.73 -0.02
CA ARG A 100 -8.62 -4.60 -0.22
C ARG A 100 -9.41 -4.87 1.06
N LEU A 101 -9.02 -5.88 1.85
CA LEU A 101 -9.64 -6.16 3.14
C LEU A 101 -9.41 -5.00 4.12
N ARG A 102 -8.22 -4.39 4.14
CA ARG A 102 -7.93 -3.21 4.97
C ARG A 102 -8.78 -2.00 4.58
N VAL A 103 -8.95 -1.76 3.27
CA VAL A 103 -9.83 -0.68 2.77
C VAL A 103 -11.28 -0.95 3.16
N LEU A 104 -11.75 -2.21 3.04
CA LEU A 104 -13.09 -2.60 3.46
C LEU A 104 -13.31 -2.36 4.96
N GLU A 105 -12.34 -2.73 5.80
CA GLU A 105 -12.37 -2.50 7.24
C GLU A 105 -12.48 -1.00 7.57
N GLN A 106 -11.69 -0.16 6.91
CA GLN A 106 -11.75 1.29 7.07
C GLN A 106 -13.11 1.87 6.66
N ASN A 107 -13.67 1.38 5.54
CA ASN A 107 -14.99 1.81 5.06
C ASN A 107 -16.11 1.43 6.04
N ILE A 108 -16.05 0.23 6.64
CA ILE A 108 -17.00 -0.20 7.67
C ILE A 108 -16.88 0.71 8.89
N ASN A 109 -15.65 0.96 9.38
CA ASN A 109 -15.41 1.77 10.57
C ASN A 109 -15.89 3.22 10.40
N SER A 110 -15.69 3.80 9.22
CA SER A 110 -16.09 5.18 8.91
C SER A 110 -17.55 5.32 8.50
N HIS A 111 -18.29 4.21 8.35
CA HIS A 111 -19.65 4.24 7.82
C HIS A 111 -20.63 4.86 8.82
N LYS A 112 -21.29 5.96 8.41
CA LYS A 112 -22.16 6.75 9.30
C LYS A 112 -23.51 6.12 9.63
N LYS A 113 -23.98 5.18 8.78
CA LYS A 113 -25.31 4.56 8.93
C LYS A 113 -25.28 3.21 9.63
N LEU A 114 -24.11 2.60 9.81
CA LEU A 114 -23.96 1.34 10.52
C LEU A 114 -23.92 1.61 12.02
N THR A 115 -24.65 0.78 12.77
CA THR A 115 -24.53 0.76 14.23
C THR A 115 -23.20 0.15 14.67
N ASP A 116 -22.80 0.37 15.91
CA ASP A 116 -21.55 -0.22 16.43
C ASP A 116 -21.62 -1.76 16.47
N GLU A 117 -22.83 -2.32 16.68
CA GLU A 117 -23.07 -3.76 16.61
C GLU A 117 -22.88 -4.29 15.18
N ASP A 118 -23.44 -3.60 14.16
CA ASP A 118 -23.25 -3.97 12.76
C ASP A 118 -21.79 -3.94 12.35
N LYS A 119 -21.07 -2.88 12.76
CA LYS A 119 -19.62 -2.74 12.50
C LYS A 119 -18.85 -3.90 13.12
N THR A 120 -19.12 -4.22 14.37
CA THR A 120 -18.47 -5.33 15.09
C THR A 120 -18.72 -6.66 14.37
N ASN A 121 -19.95 -6.92 13.97
CA ASN A 121 -20.31 -8.13 13.23
C ASN A 121 -19.58 -8.24 11.91
N LEU A 122 -19.52 -7.14 11.13
CA LEU A 122 -18.81 -7.11 9.85
C LEU A 122 -17.28 -7.28 10.04
N GLN A 123 -16.70 -6.68 11.08
CA GLN A 123 -15.28 -6.84 11.40
C GLN A 123 -14.93 -8.28 11.74
N GLN A 124 -15.81 -9.03 12.42
CA GLN A 124 -15.57 -10.44 12.69
C GLN A 124 -15.42 -11.26 11.40
N TYR A 125 -16.17 -10.95 10.33
CA TYR A 125 -15.99 -11.61 9.04
C TYR A 125 -14.63 -11.29 8.42
N ILE A 126 -14.19 -10.03 8.51
CA ILE A 126 -12.85 -9.64 8.02
C ILE A 126 -11.76 -10.38 8.80
N THR A 127 -11.88 -10.45 10.13
CA THR A 127 -10.94 -11.17 10.98
C THR A 127 -10.87 -12.66 10.63
N ARG A 128 -12.01 -13.28 10.32
CA ARG A 128 -12.06 -14.67 9.82
C ARG A 128 -11.40 -14.81 8.45
N CYS A 129 -11.56 -13.83 7.55
CA CYS A 129 -10.83 -13.80 6.28
C CYS A 129 -9.32 -13.76 6.52
N TYR A 130 -8.85 -12.89 7.42
CA TYR A 130 -7.44 -12.85 7.80
C TYR A 130 -6.97 -14.17 8.38
N GLY A 131 -7.76 -14.79 9.26
CA GLY A 131 -7.46 -16.11 9.83
C GLY A 131 -7.23 -17.18 8.76
N SER A 132 -8.06 -17.18 7.71
CA SER A 132 -7.94 -18.12 6.59
C SER A 132 -6.68 -17.89 5.74
N LEU A 133 -6.14 -16.68 5.76
CA LEU A 133 -4.97 -16.28 4.95
C LEU A 133 -3.65 -16.41 5.72
N THR A 134 -3.66 -16.77 6.98
CA THR A 134 -2.45 -16.88 7.83
C THR A 134 -1.42 -17.86 7.28
N THR A 135 -1.83 -18.88 6.54
CA THR A 135 -0.94 -19.83 5.85
C THR A 135 0.04 -19.12 4.92
N PHE A 136 -0.37 -18.00 4.31
CA PHE A 136 0.46 -17.22 3.40
C PHE A 136 1.45 -16.28 4.11
N ASN A 137 1.40 -16.20 5.44
CA ASN A 137 2.34 -15.39 6.22
C ASN A 137 3.80 -15.81 5.98
N VAL A 138 4.02 -17.06 5.59
CA VAL A 138 5.34 -17.59 5.23
C VAL A 138 6.01 -16.83 4.07
N LEU A 139 5.24 -16.16 3.22
CA LEU A 139 5.72 -15.43 2.06
C LEU A 139 6.25 -14.03 2.40
N PHE A 140 5.79 -13.44 3.49
CA PHE A 140 6.16 -12.07 3.87
C PHE A 140 7.55 -12.02 4.48
N LYS A 141 8.33 -11.02 4.12
CA LYS A 141 9.63 -10.76 4.73
C LYS A 141 9.49 -10.30 6.18
N ASN A 142 8.54 -9.40 6.45
CA ASN A 142 8.35 -8.75 7.74
C ASN A 142 7.03 -9.19 8.39
N LYS A 143 7.08 -9.46 9.71
CA LYS A 143 5.90 -9.88 10.49
C LYS A 143 4.81 -8.82 10.59
N GLU A 144 5.15 -7.54 10.46
CA GLU A 144 4.20 -6.42 10.47
C GLU A 144 3.17 -6.47 9.33
N HIS A 145 3.49 -7.19 8.26
CA HIS A 145 2.61 -7.39 7.11
C HIS A 145 1.74 -8.64 7.20
N TRP A 146 1.92 -9.46 8.22
CA TRP A 146 1.21 -10.72 8.37
C TRP A 146 -0.29 -10.53 8.52
N PHE A 147 -1.03 -11.52 8.08
CA PHE A 147 -2.43 -11.69 8.43
C PHE A 147 -2.54 -12.12 9.89
N VAL A 148 -3.40 -11.44 10.64
CA VAL A 148 -3.69 -11.76 12.04
C VAL A 148 -5.18 -12.07 12.13
N GLY A 149 -5.52 -13.33 12.38
CA GLY A 149 -6.88 -13.78 12.62
C GLY A 149 -7.20 -13.83 14.12
N ASP A 150 -8.39 -14.31 14.44
CA ASP A 150 -8.76 -14.58 15.83
C ASP A 150 -7.78 -15.55 16.46
N LYS A 151 -7.33 -15.24 17.67
CA LYS A 151 -6.64 -16.22 18.49
C LYS A 151 -7.67 -17.29 18.86
N LYS A 152 -7.49 -18.53 18.37
CA LYS A 152 -8.20 -19.66 18.94
C LYS A 152 -7.73 -19.80 20.39
N GLU A 153 -8.63 -19.56 21.33
CA GLU A 153 -8.45 -20.01 22.70
C GLU A 153 -8.39 -21.52 22.75
#